data_7d0f3e65f170955180614b1b2a8aaa74
#
_entry.id   7d0f3e65f170955180614b1b2a8aaa74
#
_cell.length_a   1.000
_cell.length_b   1.000
_cell.length_c   1.000
_cell.angle_alpha   90.00
_cell.angle_beta   90.00
_cell.angle_gamma   90.00
#
_symmetry.space_group_name_H-M   'P 1'
#
loop_
_entity.id
_entity.type
_entity.pdbx_description
1 polymer ?
#
loop_
_entity_poly.entity_id
_entity_poly.type
_entity_poly.pdbx_seq_one_letter_code
_entity_poly.pdbx_strand_id
1 'polypeptide(L)'
;MGRHLQIEIAPWAEPVFDPHRFISIRGGRGSGKSHAVAQKGVLLMANLLPAYWPVHGRDYRWRIMSARAFGVQIEDSVKEAVVHYIHKYGLTDDFEIQTYRIVHRPTEGVMTFPGIERNIDSILSKEGFDVFWMEQSESLTAEQAQKILPTMRKKTAELWFTWNPHQRLDWCWQRFVDKVEPDDLSLEVNWRDNPWWYETGLEEFRRRDEANETPEIYAWIWEGVPNDGDTQTILPYATLKDCITAWEKGLAPEGGLVYAGLDLAEGGTDKCALVVAEGPTIRLVEEWPGQRGTVLPTAQMAWELCQPWIDRLVRIYYDGATPARDQLLQVGFRGIEGVDFGGALGGPEDIYEGELTNAELFARRNMQMGMALKNRADLTVRLLRGEDIDPWRCLFIPTEIGADSLTLSQWSQPVRRFNTTTGKWEMKKKGVDVDERSPDRFDGLCLAFAHETDGQGLSIW
;
A
#
# COMPACT_ATOMS: atom_id res chain seq x y z
N MET A 1 35.20 35.99 16.04
CA MET A 1 33.87 36.51 16.37
C MET A 1 32.86 35.38 16.12
N GLY A 2 32.15 34.91 17.16
CA GLY A 2 31.15 33.87 16.94
C GLY A 2 30.03 34.40 16.06
N ARG A 3 29.72 33.70 14.97
CA ARG A 3 28.50 33.99 14.18
C ARG A 3 27.28 33.67 15.08
N HIS A 4 26.45 34.66 15.33
CA HIS A 4 25.12 34.41 15.91
C HIS A 4 24.20 33.95 14.79
N LEU A 5 23.81 32.67 14.83
CA LEU A 5 22.82 32.12 13.92
C LEU A 5 21.44 32.28 14.54
N GLN A 6 20.55 32.93 13.83
CA GLN A 6 19.13 32.93 14.19
C GLN A 6 18.48 31.73 13.50
N ILE A 7 18.11 30.73 14.30
CA ILE A 7 17.47 29.49 13.84
C ILE A 7 15.99 29.59 14.21
N GLU A 8 15.15 29.67 13.19
CA GLU A 8 13.70 29.64 13.36
C GLU A 8 13.22 28.21 13.09
N ILE A 9 12.55 27.63 14.06
CA ILE A 9 11.99 26.28 14.01
C ILE A 9 10.48 26.37 14.16
N ALA A 10 9.73 25.62 13.37
CA ALA A 10 8.28 25.49 13.57
C ALA A 10 8.03 24.88 14.95
N PRO A 11 7.08 25.39 15.76
CA PRO A 11 6.86 24.90 17.13
C PRO A 11 6.67 23.39 17.24
N TRP A 12 5.97 22.79 16.28
CA TRP A 12 5.75 21.34 16.24
C TRP A 12 7.05 20.55 15.99
N ALA A 13 8.05 21.17 15.33
CA ALA A 13 9.28 20.51 14.95
C ALA A 13 10.36 20.51 16.04
N GLU A 14 10.16 21.22 17.16
CA GLU A 14 11.16 21.32 18.22
C GLU A 14 11.71 19.95 18.66
N PRO A 15 10.90 18.90 18.93
CA PRO A 15 11.41 17.60 19.33
C PRO A 15 12.19 16.88 18.22
N VAL A 16 12.00 17.24 16.94
CA VAL A 16 12.74 16.65 15.83
C VAL A 16 14.25 16.89 15.97
N PHE A 17 14.67 17.97 16.60
CA PHE A 17 16.08 18.36 16.72
C PHE A 17 16.83 17.64 17.85
N ASP A 18 16.15 16.86 18.66
CA ASP A 18 16.76 15.97 19.64
C ASP A 18 17.12 14.61 19.02
N PRO A 19 18.05 13.83 19.65
CA PRO A 19 18.41 12.49 19.20
C PRO A 19 17.24 11.49 19.36
N HIS A 20 16.88 10.81 18.29
CA HIS A 20 15.90 9.73 18.28
C HIS A 20 16.34 8.61 17.34
N ARG A 21 16.11 7.35 17.73
CA ARG A 21 16.39 6.22 16.85
C ARG A 21 15.52 6.27 15.59
N PHE A 22 14.22 6.54 15.76
CA PHE A 22 13.27 6.70 14.66
C PHE A 22 12.55 8.04 14.79
N ILE A 23 12.52 8.78 13.69
CA ILE A 23 11.71 9.98 13.54
C ILE A 23 10.78 9.74 12.36
N SER A 24 9.50 9.77 12.61
CA SER A 24 8.45 9.65 11.59
C SER A 24 7.57 10.89 11.61
N ILE A 25 7.48 11.60 10.50
CA ILE A 25 6.68 12.81 10.38
C ILE A 25 5.71 12.60 9.21
N ARG A 26 4.42 12.45 9.54
CA ARG A 26 3.35 12.28 8.56
C ARG A 26 2.44 13.51 8.47
N GLY A 27 1.71 13.64 7.36
CA GLY A 27 0.68 14.66 7.18
C GLY A 27 0.51 15.13 5.75
N GLY A 28 -0.42 16.04 5.53
CA GLY A 28 -0.76 16.57 4.21
C GLY A 28 0.34 17.43 3.58
N ARG A 29 0.06 17.90 2.36
CA ARG A 29 0.95 18.80 1.63
C ARG A 29 1.13 20.13 2.35
N GLY A 30 2.33 20.72 2.21
CA GLY A 30 2.62 22.04 2.74
C GLY A 30 2.81 22.14 4.25
N SER A 31 2.83 21.02 4.98
CA SER A 31 3.02 20.99 6.43
C SER A 31 4.45 21.32 6.91
N GLY A 32 5.43 21.38 6.01
CA GLY A 32 6.82 21.70 6.34
C GLY A 32 7.69 20.53 6.79
N LYS A 33 7.22 19.27 6.69
CA LYS A 33 7.94 18.05 7.10
C LYS A 33 9.37 17.97 6.59
N SER A 34 9.53 18.00 5.26
CA SER A 34 10.83 17.87 4.60
C SER A 34 11.74 19.05 4.93
N HIS A 35 11.18 20.24 5.14
CA HIS A 35 11.91 21.44 5.58
C HIS A 35 12.50 21.25 6.98
N ALA A 36 11.73 20.74 7.96
CA ALA A 36 12.22 20.50 9.30
C ALA A 36 13.40 19.51 9.33
N VAL A 37 13.28 18.42 8.54
CA VAL A 37 14.33 17.40 8.46
C VAL A 37 15.57 17.91 7.70
N ALA A 38 15.39 18.67 6.62
CA ALA A 38 16.48 19.31 5.90
C ALA A 38 17.25 20.29 6.80
N GLN A 39 16.53 21.09 7.58
CA GLN A 39 17.08 22.01 8.58
C GLN A 39 17.92 21.26 9.61
N LYS A 40 17.37 20.17 10.20
CA LYS A 40 18.12 19.30 11.12
C LYS A 40 19.40 18.77 10.48
N GLY A 41 19.33 18.29 9.24
CA GLY A 41 20.48 17.76 8.51
C GLY A 41 21.62 18.77 8.33
N VAL A 42 21.29 20.03 7.98
CA VAL A 42 22.28 21.10 7.87
C VAL A 42 22.94 21.39 9.22
N LEU A 43 22.15 21.50 10.28
CA LEU A 43 22.64 21.80 11.63
C LEU A 43 23.50 20.66 12.21
N LEU A 44 23.15 19.39 11.92
CA LEU A 44 23.99 18.24 12.28
C LEU A 44 25.33 18.29 11.55
N MET A 45 25.35 18.45 10.23
CA MET A 45 26.61 18.51 9.47
C MET A 45 27.53 19.61 9.98
N ALA A 46 26.96 20.73 10.41
CA ALA A 46 27.71 21.87 10.98
C ALA A 46 27.99 21.72 12.49
N ASN A 47 27.61 20.63 13.14
CA ASN A 47 27.71 20.40 14.58
C ASN A 47 27.08 21.49 15.45
N LEU A 48 25.95 22.03 15.01
CA LEU A 48 25.26 23.15 15.66
C LEU A 48 24.12 22.72 16.60
N LEU A 49 23.93 21.40 16.80
CA LEU A 49 22.93 20.84 17.71
C LEU A 49 23.58 20.35 19.01
N PRO A 50 23.47 21.11 20.13
CA PRO A 50 24.11 20.76 21.39
C PRO A 50 23.65 19.43 21.99
N ALA A 51 22.41 19.00 21.73
CA ALA A 51 21.86 17.72 22.21
C ALA A 51 22.69 16.49 21.76
N TYR A 52 23.47 16.62 20.69
CA TYR A 52 24.31 15.55 20.15
C TYR A 52 25.74 15.52 20.69
N TRP A 53 26.21 16.63 21.30
CA TRP A 53 27.61 16.75 21.75
C TRP A 53 28.01 15.76 22.85
N PRO A 54 27.13 15.38 23.79
CA PRO A 54 27.51 14.41 24.84
C PRO A 54 27.90 13.03 24.28
N VAL A 55 27.34 12.65 23.12
CA VAL A 55 27.56 11.35 22.48
C VAL A 55 28.64 11.42 21.37
N HIS A 56 28.61 12.47 20.57
CA HIS A 56 29.42 12.56 19.35
C HIS A 56 30.58 13.55 19.45
N GLY A 57 30.56 14.46 20.40
CA GLY A 57 31.51 15.57 20.46
C GLY A 57 31.14 16.72 19.53
N ARG A 58 31.95 17.81 19.60
CA ARG A 58 31.67 19.04 18.82
C ARG A 58 32.24 19.03 17.41
N ASP A 59 33.14 18.11 17.12
CA ASP A 59 33.88 18.03 15.83
C ASP A 59 33.51 16.72 15.10
N TYR A 60 32.29 16.19 15.30
CA TYR A 60 31.91 14.93 14.71
C TYR A 60 31.67 15.05 13.20
N ARG A 61 32.15 14.07 12.45
CA ARG A 61 31.97 13.99 11.01
C ARG A 61 30.70 13.21 10.68
N TRP A 62 29.62 13.92 10.50
CA TRP A 62 28.33 13.34 10.17
C TRP A 62 28.28 12.75 8.76
N ARG A 63 27.70 11.58 8.63
CA ARG A 63 27.42 10.92 7.36
C ARG A 63 25.93 10.67 7.23
N ILE A 64 25.26 11.47 6.42
CA ILE A 64 23.83 11.45 6.21
C ILE A 64 23.55 10.90 4.81
N MET A 65 22.62 9.98 4.67
CA MET A 65 22.08 9.53 3.40
C MET A 65 20.63 9.97 3.32
N SER A 66 20.25 10.69 2.27
CA SER A 66 18.86 10.98 1.96
C SER A 66 18.46 10.22 0.72
N ALA A 67 17.38 9.45 0.80
CA ALA A 67 16.89 8.61 -0.29
C ALA A 67 15.39 8.73 -0.41
N ARG A 68 14.83 8.36 -1.56
CA ARG A 68 13.41 8.32 -1.86
C ARG A 68 13.04 6.94 -2.38
N ALA A 69 11.85 6.45 -2.05
CA ALA A 69 11.43 5.11 -2.43
C ALA A 69 11.23 4.96 -3.94
N PHE A 70 10.73 6.00 -4.64
CA PHE A 70 10.48 5.99 -6.10
C PHE A 70 10.73 7.37 -6.76
N GLY A 71 11.20 7.39 -8.01
CA GLY A 71 11.17 8.51 -8.95
C GLY A 71 12.51 9.11 -9.43
N VAL A 72 12.58 9.36 -10.73
CA VAL A 72 13.78 9.80 -11.48
C VAL A 72 14.16 11.28 -11.23
N GLN A 73 13.33 12.07 -10.53
CA GLN A 73 13.54 13.53 -10.34
C GLN A 73 13.76 13.93 -8.88
N ILE A 74 14.44 13.10 -8.10
CA ILE A 74 14.56 13.23 -6.64
C ILE A 74 15.62 14.21 -6.19
N GLU A 75 16.66 14.38 -6.99
CA GLU A 75 17.85 15.12 -6.59
C GLU A 75 17.53 16.60 -6.30
N ASP A 76 16.50 17.14 -6.95
CA ASP A 76 16.26 18.57 -6.90
C ASP A 76 15.50 19.00 -5.62
N SER A 77 14.36 18.41 -5.26
CA SER A 77 13.52 18.97 -4.19
C SER A 77 14.09 18.83 -2.77
N VAL A 78 14.65 17.67 -2.39
CA VAL A 78 15.25 17.47 -1.05
C VAL A 78 16.56 18.25 -0.94
N LYS A 79 17.39 18.14 -1.97
CA LYS A 79 18.65 18.85 -2.03
C LYS A 79 18.44 20.37 -2.04
N GLU A 80 17.43 20.86 -2.77
CA GLU A 80 17.05 22.28 -2.76
C GLU A 80 16.64 22.75 -1.37
N ALA A 81 15.86 21.94 -0.61
CA ALA A 81 15.51 22.28 0.77
C ALA A 81 16.76 22.39 1.66
N VAL A 82 17.72 21.46 1.52
CA VAL A 82 18.99 21.51 2.26
C VAL A 82 19.80 22.77 1.86
N VAL A 83 19.91 23.04 0.56
CA VAL A 83 20.62 24.22 0.04
C VAL A 83 19.96 25.52 0.52
N HIS A 84 18.62 25.57 0.54
CA HIS A 84 17.88 26.69 1.08
C HIS A 84 18.31 27.03 2.52
N TYR A 85 18.42 26.03 3.41
CA TYR A 85 18.83 26.28 4.79
C TYR A 85 20.31 26.63 4.93
N ILE A 86 21.18 26.10 4.07
CA ILE A 86 22.58 26.53 4.01
C ILE A 86 22.66 28.05 3.73
N HIS A 87 21.90 28.54 2.75
CA HIS A 87 21.82 29.95 2.40
C HIS A 87 21.12 30.77 3.50
N LYS A 88 19.98 30.32 4.00
CA LYS A 88 19.19 31.01 5.04
C LYS A 88 20.03 31.26 6.30
N TYR A 89 20.93 30.33 6.64
CA TYR A 89 21.80 30.44 7.80
C TYR A 89 23.13 31.14 7.52
N GLY A 90 23.36 31.59 6.29
CA GLY A 90 24.63 32.25 5.92
C GLY A 90 25.85 31.32 6.01
N LEU A 91 25.65 30.02 5.82
CA LEU A 91 26.68 28.97 5.87
C LEU A 91 27.28 28.63 4.51
N THR A 92 26.97 29.39 3.47
CA THR A 92 27.33 29.08 2.09
C THR A 92 28.86 28.88 1.90
N ASP A 93 29.67 29.67 2.57
CA ASP A 93 31.12 29.56 2.48
C ASP A 93 31.69 28.30 3.15
N ASP A 94 30.94 27.72 4.08
CA ASP A 94 31.33 26.53 4.83
C ASP A 94 30.90 25.24 4.14
N PHE A 95 30.02 25.33 3.13
CA PHE A 95 29.51 24.16 2.41
C PHE A 95 30.00 24.10 0.96
N GLU A 96 30.24 22.88 0.50
CA GLU A 96 30.48 22.55 -0.90
C GLU A 96 29.30 21.76 -1.44
N ILE A 97 28.59 22.33 -2.43
CA ILE A 97 27.40 21.74 -3.04
C ILE A 97 27.82 21.08 -4.35
N GLN A 98 27.76 19.76 -4.41
CA GLN A 98 28.03 18.94 -5.60
C GLN A 98 26.75 18.27 -6.11
N THR A 99 26.76 17.66 -7.29
CA THR A 99 25.59 17.04 -7.90
C THR A 99 24.92 16.00 -6.97
N TYR A 100 25.70 15.05 -6.42
CA TYR A 100 25.19 13.92 -5.65
C TYR A 100 25.47 13.99 -4.15
N ARG A 101 26.12 15.06 -3.69
CA ARG A 101 26.45 15.25 -2.27
C ARG A 101 26.65 16.71 -1.90
N ILE A 102 26.45 16.98 -0.63
CA ILE A 102 26.78 18.27 0.02
C ILE A 102 27.77 17.97 1.13
N VAL A 103 28.85 18.75 1.21
CA VAL A 103 29.92 18.57 2.19
C VAL A 103 30.06 19.84 3.02
N HIS A 104 30.06 19.74 4.34
CA HIS A 104 30.46 20.83 5.23
C HIS A 104 31.97 20.77 5.44
N ARG A 105 32.70 21.75 4.89
CA ARG A 105 34.17 21.75 4.85
C ARG A 105 34.83 21.69 6.22
N PRO A 106 34.36 22.48 7.25
CA PRO A 106 35.05 22.49 8.55
C PRO A 106 34.99 21.17 9.30
N THR A 107 33.86 20.43 9.24
CA THR A 107 33.70 19.16 9.95
C THR A 107 33.87 17.94 9.05
N GLU A 108 33.99 18.15 7.74
CA GLU A 108 33.91 17.11 6.72
C GLU A 108 32.59 16.30 6.76
N GLY A 109 31.55 16.82 7.41
CA GLY A 109 30.20 16.24 7.40
C GLY A 109 29.66 16.16 5.97
N VAL A 110 29.00 15.05 5.63
CA VAL A 110 28.51 14.80 4.27
C VAL A 110 27.07 14.33 4.25
N MET A 111 26.28 14.89 3.36
CA MET A 111 24.98 14.37 2.98
C MET A 111 25.02 13.90 1.52
N THR A 112 24.56 12.67 1.29
CA THR A 112 24.54 12.05 -0.04
C THR A 112 23.10 11.77 -0.48
N PHE A 113 22.83 11.86 -1.78
CA PHE A 113 21.52 11.72 -2.40
C PHE A 113 21.53 10.59 -3.45
N PRO A 114 21.56 9.30 -3.04
CA PRO A 114 21.47 8.20 -3.99
C PRO A 114 20.03 7.99 -4.45
N GLY A 115 19.84 7.75 -5.75
CA GLY A 115 18.56 7.23 -6.26
C GLY A 115 18.37 5.77 -5.84
N ILE A 116 17.25 5.43 -5.23
CA ILE A 116 16.95 4.05 -4.75
C ILE A 116 16.56 3.12 -5.91
N GLU A 117 15.91 3.64 -6.93
CA GLU A 117 15.32 2.84 -8.02
C GLU A 117 16.28 1.93 -8.76
N ARG A 118 17.57 2.25 -8.77
CA ARG A 118 18.53 1.47 -9.56
C ARG A 118 19.32 0.46 -8.78
N ASN A 119 19.37 0.53 -7.45
CA ASN A 119 20.14 -0.46 -6.69
C ASN A 119 20.01 -0.29 -5.17
N ILE A 120 18.97 -0.87 -4.56
CA ILE A 120 18.90 -1.05 -3.10
C ILE A 120 20.19 -1.70 -2.60
N ASP A 121 20.72 -2.69 -3.33
CA ASP A 121 21.94 -3.40 -2.97
C ASP A 121 23.17 -2.46 -2.92
N SER A 122 23.20 -1.39 -3.73
CA SER A 122 24.28 -0.38 -3.66
C SER A 122 24.21 0.49 -2.41
N ILE A 123 23.01 0.65 -1.84
CA ILE A 123 22.80 1.34 -0.56
C ILE A 123 23.21 0.41 0.58
N LEU A 124 22.80 -0.87 0.50
CA LEU A 124 23.10 -1.90 1.49
C LEU A 124 24.61 -2.16 1.64
N SER A 125 25.38 -1.96 0.57
CA SER A 125 26.85 -2.11 0.60
C SER A 125 27.61 -0.95 1.25
N LYS A 126 26.93 0.19 1.52
CA LYS A 126 27.55 1.38 2.09
C LYS A 126 27.38 1.42 3.61
N GLU A 127 28.34 0.93 4.34
CA GLU A 127 28.37 0.97 5.81
C GLU A 127 28.76 2.34 6.38
N GLY A 128 28.36 2.60 7.62
CA GLY A 128 28.88 3.68 8.44
C GLY A 128 28.15 5.02 8.36
N PHE A 129 26.91 5.04 7.84
CA PHE A 129 26.06 6.23 7.96
C PHE A 129 25.56 6.41 9.39
N ASP A 130 25.38 7.68 9.77
CA ASP A 130 24.83 8.10 11.06
C ASP A 130 23.33 8.35 10.96
N VAL A 131 22.90 8.82 9.78
CA VAL A 131 21.50 9.15 9.52
C VAL A 131 21.10 8.59 8.15
N PHE A 132 19.91 7.99 8.12
CA PHE A 132 19.22 7.62 6.89
C PHE A 132 17.87 8.34 6.84
N TRP A 133 17.72 9.28 5.90
CA TRP A 133 16.47 10.00 5.68
C TRP A 133 15.75 9.46 4.46
N MET A 134 14.59 8.85 4.69
CA MET A 134 13.67 8.39 3.67
C MET A 134 12.59 9.45 3.43
N GLU A 135 12.67 10.15 2.30
CA GLU A 135 11.67 11.11 1.85
C GLU A 135 10.59 10.41 1.03
N GLN A 136 9.33 10.81 1.21
CA GLN A 136 8.16 10.17 0.59
C GLN A 136 8.12 8.66 0.86
N SER A 137 8.25 8.32 2.13
CA SER A 137 8.36 6.93 2.55
C SER A 137 7.02 6.17 2.60
N GLU A 138 5.90 6.79 2.18
CA GLU A 138 4.61 6.13 2.02
C GLU A 138 4.66 4.92 1.09
N SER A 139 5.52 4.96 0.07
CA SER A 139 5.70 3.88 -0.90
C SER A 139 6.70 2.80 -0.47
N LEU A 140 7.30 2.91 0.72
CA LEU A 140 8.26 1.92 1.24
C LEU A 140 7.55 0.60 1.58
N THR A 141 7.97 -0.48 0.92
CA THR A 141 7.42 -1.81 1.22
C THR A 141 8.05 -2.43 2.48
N ALA A 142 7.35 -3.38 3.10
CA ALA A 142 7.88 -4.12 4.25
C ALA A 142 9.19 -4.84 3.92
N GLU A 143 9.33 -5.39 2.70
CA GLU A 143 10.56 -6.06 2.25
C GLU A 143 11.73 -5.08 2.13
N GLN A 144 11.49 -3.90 1.54
CA GLN A 144 12.51 -2.86 1.44
C GLN A 144 12.94 -2.36 2.82
N ALA A 145 11.99 -2.14 3.72
CA ALA A 145 12.27 -1.76 5.10
C ALA A 145 13.13 -2.81 5.81
N GLN A 146 12.78 -4.10 5.70
CA GLN A 146 13.55 -5.21 6.29
C GLN A 146 15.00 -5.28 5.76
N LYS A 147 15.25 -4.86 4.54
CA LYS A 147 16.60 -4.79 3.97
C LYS A 147 17.37 -3.55 4.43
N ILE A 148 16.71 -2.39 4.46
CA ILE A 148 17.34 -1.08 4.74
C ILE A 148 17.63 -0.91 6.23
N LEU A 149 16.66 -1.17 7.12
CA LEU A 149 16.80 -0.88 8.55
C LEU A 149 18.03 -1.54 9.19
N PRO A 150 18.36 -2.82 8.92
CA PRO A 150 19.53 -3.47 9.51
C PRO A 150 20.88 -2.93 9.02
N THR A 151 20.91 -2.12 7.94
CA THR A 151 22.16 -1.52 7.46
C THR A 151 22.64 -0.38 8.36
N MET A 152 21.74 0.21 9.14
CA MET A 152 22.03 1.28 10.11
C MET A 152 22.54 0.68 11.43
N ARG A 153 23.76 0.12 11.39
CA ARG A 153 24.35 -0.69 12.48
C ARG A 153 24.89 0.11 13.67
N LYS A 154 25.15 1.41 13.50
CA LYS A 154 25.60 2.23 14.61
C LYS A 154 24.53 2.34 15.66
N LYS A 155 24.83 2.12 16.93
CA LYS A 155 23.87 2.24 18.05
C LYS A 155 23.22 3.64 18.12
N THR A 156 23.96 4.65 17.68
CA THR A 156 23.54 6.05 17.68
C THR A 156 22.99 6.51 16.33
N ALA A 157 22.81 5.59 15.38
CA ALA A 157 22.25 5.95 14.07
C ALA A 157 20.77 6.28 14.17
N GLU A 158 20.35 7.26 13.37
CA GLU A 158 18.97 7.71 13.29
C GLU A 158 18.36 7.36 11.93
N LEU A 159 17.05 7.07 11.92
CA LEU A 159 16.25 6.79 10.73
C LEU A 159 15.08 7.78 10.69
N TRP A 160 15.07 8.64 9.67
CA TRP A 160 14.06 9.68 9.52
C TRP A 160 13.14 9.35 8.35
N PHE A 161 11.84 9.45 8.57
CA PHE A 161 10.80 9.18 7.60
C PHE A 161 9.89 10.38 7.47
N THR A 162 9.78 10.92 6.26
CA THR A 162 8.85 12.01 5.93
C THR A 162 7.88 11.50 4.86
N TRP A 163 6.58 11.56 5.14
CA TRP A 163 5.60 10.94 4.28
C TRP A 163 4.21 11.56 4.36
N ASN A 164 3.46 11.41 3.25
CA ASN A 164 2.04 11.71 3.19
C ASN A 164 1.29 10.38 3.26
N PRO A 165 0.39 10.16 4.23
CA PRO A 165 -0.36 8.92 4.32
C PRO A 165 -1.10 8.64 3.01
N HIS A 166 -0.88 7.43 2.45
CA HIS A 166 -1.60 6.99 1.26
C HIS A 166 -2.70 6.01 1.67
N GLN A 167 -2.33 4.89 2.31
CA GLN A 167 -3.27 3.89 2.81
C GLN A 167 -2.85 3.40 4.20
N ARG A 168 -3.82 2.93 5.02
CA ARG A 168 -3.51 2.32 6.33
C ARG A 168 -2.77 0.99 6.22
N LEU A 169 -2.74 0.38 5.03
CA LEU A 169 -1.94 -0.82 4.76
C LEU A 169 -0.47 -0.53 4.49
N ASP A 170 -0.10 0.70 4.24
CA ASP A 170 1.29 1.07 3.99
C ASP A 170 2.17 0.72 5.19
N TRP A 171 3.38 0.23 4.93
CA TRP A 171 4.32 -0.15 5.98
C TRP A 171 4.57 0.98 6.99
N CYS A 172 4.70 2.23 6.51
CA CYS A 172 4.89 3.39 7.38
C CYS A 172 3.71 3.61 8.34
N TRP A 173 2.47 3.41 7.86
CA TRP A 173 1.31 3.52 8.73
C TRP A 173 1.31 2.44 9.80
N GLN A 174 1.46 1.17 9.40
CA GLN A 174 1.48 0.04 10.33
C GLN A 174 2.60 0.16 11.37
N ARG A 175 3.79 0.67 10.95
CA ARG A 175 4.96 0.78 11.83
C ARG A 175 4.90 2.01 12.75
N PHE A 176 4.47 3.15 12.25
CA PHE A 176 4.59 4.43 12.95
C PHE A 176 3.26 5.02 13.43
N VAL A 177 2.13 4.37 13.16
CA VAL A 177 0.81 4.77 13.67
C VAL A 177 0.17 3.63 14.46
N ASP A 178 0.09 2.42 13.88
CA ASP A 178 -0.56 1.29 14.55
C ASP A 178 0.34 0.63 15.61
N LYS A 179 1.67 0.63 15.40
CA LYS A 179 2.66 -0.05 16.26
C LYS A 179 3.81 0.89 16.61
N VAL A 180 3.49 2.03 17.22
CA VAL A 180 4.50 3.01 17.68
C VAL A 180 5.26 2.43 18.88
N GLU A 181 6.58 2.37 18.78
CA GLU A 181 7.43 1.97 19.92
C GLU A 181 7.68 3.17 20.86
N PRO A 182 7.93 2.93 22.15
CA PRO A 182 8.08 3.99 23.15
C PRO A 182 9.19 5.02 22.84
N ASP A 183 10.24 4.60 22.15
CA ASP A 183 11.41 5.43 21.81
C ASP A 183 11.30 6.08 20.41
N ASP A 184 10.20 5.88 19.71
CA ASP A 184 9.95 6.49 18.40
C ASP A 184 9.40 7.91 18.58
N LEU A 185 9.93 8.86 17.82
CA LEU A 185 9.25 10.14 17.62
C LEU A 185 8.33 10.04 16.42
N SER A 186 7.03 9.86 16.66
CA SER A 186 6.01 9.83 15.61
C SER A 186 5.13 11.08 15.71
N LEU A 187 5.20 11.93 14.66
CA LEU A 187 4.49 13.21 14.62
C LEU A 187 3.48 13.22 13.46
N GLU A 188 2.31 13.78 13.75
CA GLU A 188 1.33 14.18 12.75
C GLU A 188 1.33 15.69 12.63
N VAL A 189 1.50 16.22 11.42
CA VAL A 189 1.58 17.64 11.16
C VAL A 189 0.76 18.02 9.92
N ASN A 190 0.15 19.19 9.99
CA ASN A 190 -0.76 19.67 8.96
C ASN A 190 -0.27 20.99 8.37
N TRP A 191 -0.85 21.45 7.27
CA TRP A 191 -0.57 22.77 6.71
C TRP A 191 -0.86 23.90 7.72
N ARG A 192 -1.81 23.70 8.64
CA ARG A 192 -2.15 24.68 9.72
C ARG A 192 -1.03 24.83 10.76
N ASP A 193 -0.20 23.80 10.91
CA ASP A 193 0.91 23.80 11.85
C ASP A 193 2.15 24.48 11.26
N ASN A 194 2.16 24.74 9.94
CA ASN A 194 3.25 25.42 9.27
C ASN A 194 3.15 26.95 9.44
N PRO A 195 4.03 27.57 10.23
CA PRO A 195 3.95 29.01 10.48
C PRO A 195 4.23 29.84 9.21
N TRP A 196 4.86 29.26 8.20
CA TRP A 196 5.18 29.92 6.92
C TRP A 196 4.18 29.57 5.81
N TRP A 197 3.05 28.97 6.15
CA TRP A 197 2.07 28.52 5.16
C TRP A 197 1.67 29.63 4.17
N TYR A 198 1.36 30.81 4.68
CA TYR A 198 0.90 31.94 3.84
C TYR A 198 2.01 32.61 3.02
N GLU A 199 3.26 32.24 3.25
CA GLU A 199 4.39 32.66 2.41
C GLU A 199 4.53 31.75 1.19
N THR A 200 3.83 30.61 1.17
CA THR A 200 3.81 29.66 0.05
C THR A 200 2.66 29.99 -0.92
N GLY A 201 2.82 29.64 -2.18
CA GLY A 201 1.72 29.73 -3.16
C GLY A 201 0.67 28.64 -3.04
N LEU A 202 0.66 27.83 -1.96
CA LEU A 202 -0.16 26.62 -1.84
C LEU A 202 -1.60 26.91 -1.43
N GLU A 203 -1.88 28.05 -0.77
CA GLU A 203 -3.23 28.40 -0.28
C GLU A 203 -4.25 28.49 -1.42
N GLU A 204 -3.86 29.00 -2.59
CA GLU A 204 -4.75 29.07 -3.76
C GLU A 204 -5.13 27.67 -4.26
N PHE A 205 -4.15 26.75 -4.35
CA PHE A 205 -4.39 25.38 -4.76
C PHE A 205 -5.28 24.65 -3.74
N ARG A 206 -4.99 24.79 -2.44
CA ARG A 206 -5.79 24.19 -1.38
C ARG A 206 -7.26 24.62 -1.45
N ARG A 207 -7.54 25.92 -1.62
CA ARG A 207 -8.91 26.44 -1.73
C ARG A 207 -9.61 25.94 -3.00
N ARG A 208 -8.87 25.79 -4.09
CA ARG A 208 -9.41 25.23 -5.33
C ARG A 208 -9.79 23.77 -5.14
N ASP A 209 -8.95 22.98 -4.50
CA ASP A 209 -9.23 21.57 -4.21
C ASP A 209 -10.39 21.44 -3.21
N GLU A 210 -10.46 22.29 -2.18
CA GLU A 210 -11.59 22.34 -1.23
C GLU A 210 -12.95 22.61 -1.93
N ALA A 211 -12.92 23.36 -3.02
CA ALA A 211 -14.13 23.69 -3.78
C ALA A 211 -14.50 22.65 -4.86
N ASN A 212 -13.53 21.90 -5.38
CA ASN A 212 -13.73 21.05 -6.57
C ASN A 212 -13.53 19.56 -6.33
N GLU A 213 -12.81 19.18 -5.27
CA GLU A 213 -12.56 17.77 -4.94
C GLU A 213 -13.60 17.23 -3.95
N THR A 214 -13.71 15.91 -3.84
CA THR A 214 -14.50 15.31 -2.79
C THR A 214 -13.84 15.53 -1.42
N PRO A 215 -14.62 15.54 -0.30
CA PRO A 215 -14.07 15.71 1.04
C PRO A 215 -12.96 14.71 1.37
N GLU A 216 -13.05 13.48 0.86
CA GLU A 216 -12.07 12.41 1.07
C GLU A 216 -10.76 12.72 0.33
N ILE A 217 -10.81 13.15 -0.92
CA ILE A 217 -9.63 13.55 -1.72
C ILE A 217 -8.98 14.77 -1.09
N TYR A 218 -9.77 15.79 -0.71
CA TYR A 218 -9.26 16.96 -0.01
C TYR A 218 -8.54 16.59 1.28
N ALA A 219 -9.17 15.75 2.12
CA ALA A 219 -8.59 15.29 3.38
C ALA A 219 -7.30 14.50 3.17
N TRP A 220 -7.24 13.67 2.13
CA TRP A 220 -6.01 12.95 1.79
C TRP A 220 -4.88 13.88 1.38
N ILE A 221 -5.12 14.84 0.49
CA ILE A 221 -4.07 15.73 -0.05
C ILE A 221 -3.59 16.70 1.03
N TRP A 222 -4.52 17.33 1.75
CA TRP A 222 -4.23 18.50 2.58
C TRP A 222 -4.21 18.20 4.08
N GLU A 223 -5.01 17.24 4.55
CA GLU A 223 -5.09 16.90 5.97
C GLU A 223 -4.26 15.65 6.35
N GLY A 224 -3.69 14.95 5.36
CA GLY A 224 -2.90 13.74 5.60
C GLY A 224 -3.72 12.57 6.13
N VAL A 225 -5.01 12.55 5.82
CA VAL A 225 -5.89 11.42 6.11
C VAL A 225 -5.64 10.34 5.05
N PRO A 226 -5.40 9.07 5.45
CA PRO A 226 -5.25 8.00 4.46
C PRO A 226 -6.47 7.89 3.56
N ASN A 227 -6.25 7.77 2.28
CA ASN A 227 -7.31 7.51 1.31
C ASN A 227 -7.50 6.01 1.11
N ASP A 228 -8.10 5.35 2.11
CA ASP A 228 -8.45 3.92 2.03
C ASP A 228 -9.66 3.67 1.10
N GLY A 229 -10.27 4.73 0.60
CA GLY A 229 -11.45 4.74 -0.23
C GLY A 229 -11.20 5.31 -1.62
N ASP A 230 -10.12 4.89 -2.31
CA ASP A 230 -10.02 5.19 -3.73
C ASP A 230 -11.30 4.68 -4.41
N THR A 231 -12.12 5.61 -4.92
CA THR A 231 -13.38 5.30 -5.60
C THR A 231 -13.19 4.39 -6.81
N GLN A 232 -11.93 4.18 -7.21
CA GLN A 232 -11.54 3.27 -8.28
C GLN A 232 -11.17 1.88 -7.78
N THR A 233 -10.83 1.70 -6.50
CA THR A 233 -10.54 0.37 -5.94
C THR A 233 -11.81 -0.48 -5.93
N ILE A 234 -11.70 -1.73 -6.38
CA ILE A 234 -12.85 -2.65 -6.44
C ILE A 234 -13.30 -3.02 -5.03
N LEU A 235 -12.38 -3.44 -4.17
CA LEU A 235 -12.64 -3.72 -2.77
C LEU A 235 -11.80 -2.79 -1.88
N PRO A 236 -12.32 -1.61 -1.49
CA PRO A 236 -11.60 -0.70 -0.60
C PRO A 236 -11.28 -1.36 0.75
N TYR A 237 -10.11 -1.06 1.30
CA TYR A 237 -9.67 -1.61 2.58
C TYR A 237 -10.66 -1.37 3.72
N ALA A 238 -11.27 -0.18 3.77
CA ALA A 238 -12.30 0.13 4.76
C ALA A 238 -13.49 -0.83 4.64
N THR A 239 -13.95 -1.11 3.42
CA THR A 239 -15.03 -2.06 3.15
C THR A 239 -14.66 -3.49 3.58
N LEU A 240 -13.41 -3.92 3.34
CA LEU A 240 -12.92 -5.22 3.82
C LEU A 240 -12.92 -5.29 5.35
N LYS A 241 -12.55 -4.22 6.04
CA LYS A 241 -12.63 -4.13 7.51
C LYS A 241 -14.07 -4.19 8.01
N ASP A 242 -15.02 -3.59 7.31
CA ASP A 242 -16.45 -3.71 7.62
C ASP A 242 -16.94 -5.15 7.45
N CYS A 243 -16.45 -5.89 6.44
CA CYS A 243 -16.75 -7.30 6.26
C CYS A 243 -16.22 -8.18 7.42
N ILE A 244 -15.04 -7.82 7.98
CA ILE A 244 -14.51 -8.48 9.19
C ILE A 244 -15.36 -8.12 10.41
N THR A 245 -15.67 -6.84 10.60
CA THR A 245 -16.51 -6.37 11.72
C THR A 245 -17.91 -7.01 11.70
N ALA A 246 -18.50 -7.19 10.52
CA ALA A 246 -19.77 -7.89 10.37
C ALA A 246 -19.69 -9.37 10.78
N TRP A 247 -18.58 -10.05 10.45
CA TRP A 247 -18.28 -11.39 10.95
C TRP A 247 -18.16 -11.42 12.47
N GLU A 248 -17.38 -10.54 13.07
CA GLU A 248 -17.18 -10.44 14.53
C GLU A 248 -18.48 -10.18 15.29
N LYS A 249 -19.43 -9.48 14.68
CA LYS A 249 -20.78 -9.27 15.22
C LYS A 249 -21.73 -10.45 15.05
N GLY A 250 -21.29 -11.54 14.43
CA GLY A 250 -22.10 -12.73 14.20
C GLY A 250 -23.24 -12.54 13.19
N LEU A 251 -23.07 -11.62 12.21
CA LEU A 251 -24.07 -11.35 11.19
C LEU A 251 -24.02 -12.36 10.03
N ALA A 252 -22.97 -13.18 9.95
CA ALA A 252 -22.83 -14.19 8.91
C ALA A 252 -23.80 -15.36 9.14
N PRO A 253 -24.51 -15.83 8.09
CA PRO A 253 -25.30 -17.04 8.20
C PRO A 253 -24.39 -18.27 8.28
N GLU A 254 -24.88 -19.34 8.91
CA GLU A 254 -24.17 -20.60 9.04
C GLU A 254 -24.38 -21.51 7.82
N GLY A 255 -23.29 -22.16 7.38
CA GLY A 255 -23.30 -23.15 6.31
C GLY A 255 -23.43 -22.54 4.91
N GLY A 256 -23.89 -23.34 3.97
CA GLY A 256 -24.02 -22.95 2.56
C GLY A 256 -23.32 -23.93 1.61
N LEU A 257 -23.43 -23.66 0.32
CA LEU A 257 -22.67 -24.36 -0.71
C LEU A 257 -21.20 -23.95 -0.66
N VAL A 258 -20.32 -24.90 -0.91
CA VAL A 258 -18.88 -24.66 -0.90
C VAL A 258 -18.36 -24.55 -2.32
N TYR A 259 -17.65 -23.48 -2.58
CA TYR A 259 -16.94 -23.25 -3.83
C TYR A 259 -15.47 -22.95 -3.56
N ALA A 260 -14.61 -23.32 -4.51
CA ALA A 260 -13.20 -23.00 -4.45
C ALA A 260 -12.77 -22.23 -5.72
N GLY A 261 -11.90 -21.27 -5.56
CA GLY A 261 -11.26 -20.53 -6.65
C GLY A 261 -9.76 -20.76 -6.63
N LEU A 262 -9.20 -21.25 -7.73
CA LEU A 262 -7.78 -21.56 -7.88
C LEU A 262 -7.18 -20.70 -8.99
N ASP A 263 -6.38 -19.74 -8.62
CA ASP A 263 -5.51 -19.02 -9.54
C ASP A 263 -4.22 -19.80 -9.75
N LEU A 264 -3.84 -19.99 -11.01
CA LEU A 264 -2.75 -20.87 -11.44
C LEU A 264 -1.59 -20.04 -11.97
N ALA A 265 -0.39 -20.25 -11.43
CA ALA A 265 0.85 -19.71 -11.94
C ALA A 265 1.74 -20.79 -12.56
N GLU A 266 2.27 -20.55 -13.76
CA GLU A 266 3.20 -21.46 -14.43
C GLU A 266 4.67 -21.29 -13.96
N GLY A 267 4.88 -20.71 -12.80
CA GLY A 267 6.19 -20.40 -12.24
C GLY A 267 6.68 -18.99 -12.61
N GLY A 268 7.75 -18.55 -11.95
CA GLY A 268 8.25 -17.17 -12.02
C GLY A 268 8.03 -16.45 -10.71
N THR A 269 7.65 -15.18 -10.75
CA THR A 269 7.34 -14.36 -9.58
C THR A 269 5.90 -14.53 -9.10
N ASP A 270 5.00 -14.96 -10.00
CA ASP A 270 3.58 -15.15 -9.70
C ASP A 270 3.37 -16.43 -8.90
N LYS A 271 2.39 -16.43 -8.02
CA LYS A 271 2.06 -17.54 -7.15
C LYS A 271 0.70 -18.12 -7.51
N CYS A 272 0.52 -19.41 -7.22
CA CYS A 272 -0.81 -19.99 -7.18
C CYS A 272 -1.53 -19.51 -5.94
N ALA A 273 -2.82 -19.23 -6.03
CA ALA A 273 -3.66 -18.87 -4.89
C ALA A 273 -4.95 -19.69 -4.88
N LEU A 274 -5.32 -20.18 -3.70
CA LEU A 274 -6.59 -20.90 -3.46
C LEU A 274 -7.42 -20.13 -2.44
N VAL A 275 -8.67 -19.88 -2.81
CA VAL A 275 -9.69 -19.35 -1.91
C VAL A 275 -10.86 -20.33 -1.84
N VAL A 276 -11.29 -20.68 -0.62
CA VAL A 276 -12.49 -21.48 -0.38
C VAL A 276 -13.53 -20.62 0.30
N ALA A 277 -14.75 -20.61 -0.25
CA ALA A 277 -15.92 -19.93 0.31
C ALA A 277 -17.03 -20.93 0.61
N GLU A 278 -17.70 -20.77 1.76
CA GLU A 278 -18.90 -21.49 2.16
C GLU A 278 -20.05 -20.48 2.30
N GLY A 279 -20.98 -20.52 1.36
CA GLY A 279 -21.97 -19.47 1.23
C GLY A 279 -21.31 -18.08 1.09
N PRO A 280 -21.68 -17.09 1.91
CA PRO A 280 -21.10 -15.75 1.84
C PRO A 280 -19.78 -15.59 2.62
N THR A 281 -19.26 -16.65 3.24
CA THR A 281 -18.13 -16.59 4.17
C THR A 281 -16.87 -17.21 3.57
N ILE A 282 -15.76 -16.49 3.63
CA ILE A 282 -14.45 -17.02 3.25
C ILE A 282 -13.98 -18.01 4.34
N ARG A 283 -13.50 -19.19 3.92
CA ARG A 283 -13.03 -20.24 4.84
C ARG A 283 -11.54 -20.50 4.77
N LEU A 284 -10.95 -20.26 3.63
CA LEU A 284 -9.51 -20.46 3.40
C LEU A 284 -8.98 -19.46 2.38
N VAL A 285 -7.77 -18.98 2.61
CA VAL A 285 -6.95 -18.23 1.65
C VAL A 285 -5.52 -18.69 1.78
N GLU A 286 -4.99 -19.34 0.76
CA GLU A 286 -3.63 -19.85 0.75
C GLU A 286 -2.93 -19.51 -0.57
N GLU A 287 -1.62 -19.28 -0.52
CA GLU A 287 -0.80 -19.07 -1.71
C GLU A 287 0.52 -19.84 -1.63
N TRP A 288 0.98 -20.33 -2.78
CA TRP A 288 2.26 -21.03 -2.90
C TRP A 288 2.90 -20.81 -4.27
N PRO A 289 4.23 -21.00 -4.40
CA PRO A 289 4.91 -20.86 -5.69
C PRO A 289 4.39 -21.85 -6.74
N GLY A 290 4.11 -21.37 -7.94
CA GLY A 290 3.82 -22.23 -9.09
C GLY A 290 5.05 -23.02 -9.54
N GLN A 291 4.85 -24.14 -10.20
CA GLN A 291 5.93 -24.96 -10.74
C GLN A 291 5.93 -24.95 -12.26
N ARG A 292 7.09 -24.64 -12.88
CA ARG A 292 7.20 -24.59 -14.34
C ARG A 292 6.87 -25.92 -15.01
N GLY A 293 6.05 -25.86 -16.05
CA GLY A 293 5.80 -26.99 -16.97
C GLY A 293 4.90 -28.09 -16.42
N THR A 294 4.35 -27.92 -15.19
CA THR A 294 3.42 -28.89 -14.60
C THR A 294 2.45 -28.23 -13.64
N VAL A 295 1.19 -28.57 -13.77
CA VAL A 295 0.11 -28.12 -12.90
C VAL A 295 -0.23 -29.16 -11.82
N LEU A 296 0.25 -30.40 -11.96
CA LEU A 296 -0.11 -31.50 -11.08
C LEU A 296 0.22 -31.24 -9.60
N PRO A 297 1.40 -30.71 -9.22
CA PRO A 297 1.69 -30.41 -7.82
C PRO A 297 0.76 -29.34 -7.24
N THR A 298 0.38 -28.35 -8.05
CA THR A 298 -0.61 -27.32 -7.66
C THR A 298 -1.98 -27.93 -7.46
N ALA A 299 -2.41 -28.84 -8.34
CA ALA A 299 -3.67 -29.57 -8.18
C ALA A 299 -3.68 -30.46 -6.93
N GLN A 300 -2.55 -31.11 -6.61
CA GLN A 300 -2.38 -31.91 -5.38
C GLN A 300 -2.49 -31.04 -4.12
N MET A 301 -1.81 -29.90 -4.07
CA MET A 301 -1.88 -28.97 -2.95
C MET A 301 -3.31 -28.43 -2.77
N ALA A 302 -3.96 -28.00 -3.86
CA ALA A 302 -5.35 -27.56 -3.81
C ALA A 302 -6.29 -28.66 -3.29
N TRP A 303 -6.07 -29.91 -3.72
CA TRP A 303 -6.84 -31.07 -3.24
C TRP A 303 -6.66 -31.29 -1.73
N GLU A 304 -5.43 -31.26 -1.24
CA GLU A 304 -5.11 -31.41 0.18
C GLU A 304 -5.77 -30.28 1.02
N LEU A 305 -5.67 -29.05 0.57
CA LEU A 305 -6.25 -27.90 1.24
C LEU A 305 -7.78 -27.90 1.24
N CYS A 306 -8.42 -28.45 0.22
CA CYS A 306 -9.88 -28.58 0.14
C CYS A 306 -10.47 -29.75 0.95
N GLN A 307 -9.64 -30.67 1.51
CA GLN A 307 -10.13 -31.86 2.21
C GLN A 307 -11.19 -31.59 3.29
N PRO A 308 -11.11 -30.52 4.11
CA PRO A 308 -12.14 -30.24 5.13
C PRO A 308 -13.54 -30.03 4.55
N TRP A 309 -13.64 -29.67 3.28
CA TRP A 309 -14.92 -29.36 2.59
C TRP A 309 -15.24 -30.27 1.42
N ILE A 310 -14.39 -31.27 1.13
CA ILE A 310 -14.43 -32.02 -0.14
C ILE A 310 -15.79 -32.67 -0.42
N ASP A 311 -16.46 -33.17 0.61
CA ASP A 311 -17.77 -33.82 0.50
C ASP A 311 -18.90 -32.81 0.19
N ARG A 312 -18.67 -31.52 0.44
CA ARG A 312 -19.63 -30.45 0.23
C ARG A 312 -19.19 -29.48 -0.87
N LEU A 313 -18.00 -29.70 -1.44
CA LEU A 313 -17.47 -28.87 -2.51
C LEU A 313 -18.26 -29.08 -3.80
N VAL A 314 -19.04 -28.09 -4.17
CA VAL A 314 -19.87 -28.13 -5.37
C VAL A 314 -18.98 -27.99 -6.61
N ARG A 315 -18.06 -27.04 -6.58
CA ARG A 315 -17.20 -26.77 -7.74
C ARG A 315 -15.90 -26.07 -7.34
N ILE A 316 -14.83 -26.40 -8.05
CA ILE A 316 -13.59 -25.62 -8.11
C ILE A 316 -13.54 -24.88 -9.44
N TYR A 317 -13.42 -23.57 -9.38
CA TYR A 317 -13.17 -22.71 -10.53
C TYR A 317 -11.66 -22.45 -10.63
N TYR A 318 -11.14 -22.41 -11.83
CA TYR A 318 -9.72 -22.09 -12.04
C TYR A 318 -9.55 -21.15 -13.24
N ASP A 319 -8.41 -20.43 -13.34
CA ASP A 319 -8.12 -19.61 -14.51
C ASP A 319 -7.97 -20.50 -15.75
N GLY A 320 -8.95 -20.40 -16.65
CA GLY A 320 -9.09 -21.23 -17.84
C GLY A 320 -8.04 -20.97 -18.93
N ALA A 321 -7.21 -19.94 -18.79
CA ALA A 321 -6.06 -19.69 -19.65
C ALA A 321 -5.01 -20.80 -19.50
N THR A 322 -4.93 -21.44 -18.33
CA THR A 322 -4.02 -22.56 -18.06
C THR A 322 -4.80 -23.90 -18.13
N PRO A 323 -4.38 -24.87 -18.96
CA PRO A 323 -5.07 -26.16 -19.06
C PRO A 323 -4.79 -27.04 -17.83
N ALA A 324 -5.67 -26.99 -16.83
CA ALA A 324 -5.53 -27.69 -15.56
C ALA A 324 -6.61 -28.77 -15.29
N ARG A 325 -7.63 -28.85 -16.13
CA ARG A 325 -8.81 -29.72 -15.91
C ARG A 325 -8.44 -31.18 -15.64
N ASP A 326 -7.56 -31.74 -16.47
CA ASP A 326 -7.22 -33.16 -16.38
C ASP A 326 -6.43 -33.47 -15.09
N GLN A 327 -5.55 -32.57 -14.66
CA GLN A 327 -4.79 -32.70 -13.42
C GLN A 327 -5.70 -32.59 -12.20
N LEU A 328 -6.67 -31.66 -12.22
CA LEU A 328 -7.66 -31.52 -11.16
C LEU A 328 -8.57 -32.76 -11.08
N LEU A 329 -8.98 -33.33 -12.22
CA LEU A 329 -9.71 -34.61 -12.26
C LEU A 329 -8.85 -35.75 -11.71
N GLN A 330 -7.58 -35.82 -12.08
CA GLN A 330 -6.64 -36.86 -11.67
C GLN A 330 -6.47 -36.92 -10.15
N VAL A 331 -6.43 -35.74 -9.45
CA VAL A 331 -6.29 -35.70 -7.99
C VAL A 331 -7.59 -35.96 -7.25
N GLY A 332 -8.74 -35.90 -7.92
CA GLY A 332 -10.02 -36.30 -7.34
C GLY A 332 -11.16 -35.29 -7.38
N PHE A 333 -10.94 -34.05 -7.80
CA PHE A 333 -12.04 -33.09 -7.97
C PHE A 333 -13.07 -33.58 -8.97
N ARG A 334 -14.36 -33.28 -8.72
CA ARG A 334 -15.49 -33.71 -9.57
C ARG A 334 -16.14 -32.54 -10.30
N GLY A 335 -16.49 -31.47 -9.59
CA GLY A 335 -17.00 -30.24 -10.17
C GLY A 335 -15.85 -29.32 -10.53
N ILE A 336 -15.52 -29.19 -11.81
CA ILE A 336 -14.36 -28.41 -12.27
C ILE A 336 -14.78 -27.52 -13.42
N GLU A 337 -14.50 -26.23 -13.33
CA GLU A 337 -14.81 -25.26 -14.36
C GLU A 337 -13.67 -24.26 -14.57
N GLY A 338 -13.24 -24.11 -15.82
CA GLY A 338 -12.28 -23.08 -16.22
C GLY A 338 -12.99 -21.77 -16.55
N VAL A 339 -12.50 -20.67 -16.01
CA VAL A 339 -12.99 -19.32 -16.26
C VAL A 339 -11.88 -18.50 -16.91
N ASP A 340 -12.11 -18.04 -18.13
CA ASP A 340 -11.16 -17.13 -18.80
C ASP A 340 -11.36 -15.71 -18.31
N PHE A 341 -10.45 -15.20 -17.49
CA PHE A 341 -10.48 -13.84 -16.94
C PHE A 341 -10.49 -12.74 -18.01
N GLY A 342 -9.81 -12.98 -19.12
CA GLY A 342 -9.75 -12.06 -20.25
C GLY A 342 -10.88 -12.23 -21.25
N GLY A 343 -11.69 -13.27 -21.08
CA GLY A 343 -12.66 -13.76 -22.03
C GLY A 343 -14.04 -13.11 -21.96
N ALA A 344 -15.01 -13.85 -22.52
CA ALA A 344 -16.38 -13.41 -22.63
C ALA A 344 -17.05 -13.30 -21.25
N LEU A 345 -18.00 -12.35 -21.14
CA LEU A 345 -18.83 -12.16 -19.96
C LEU A 345 -19.77 -13.35 -19.75
N GLY A 346 -20.05 -13.66 -18.49
CA GLY A 346 -21.15 -14.57 -18.16
C GLY A 346 -22.47 -13.78 -18.14
N GLY A 347 -23.53 -14.39 -18.71
CA GLY A 347 -24.81 -13.70 -18.82
C GLY A 347 -24.71 -12.31 -19.41
N PRO A 348 -24.18 -12.13 -20.64
CA PRO A 348 -23.92 -10.79 -21.19
C PRO A 348 -25.18 -9.93 -21.28
N GLU A 349 -26.33 -10.54 -21.48
CA GLU A 349 -27.64 -9.88 -21.56
C GLU A 349 -28.33 -9.70 -20.20
N ASP A 350 -27.76 -10.23 -19.13
CA ASP A 350 -28.33 -10.07 -17.77
C ASP A 350 -28.17 -8.61 -17.33
N ILE A 351 -29.22 -8.11 -16.71
CA ILE A 351 -29.23 -6.74 -16.15
C ILE A 351 -28.37 -6.72 -14.90
N TYR A 352 -27.41 -5.79 -14.87
CA TYR A 352 -26.54 -5.60 -13.73
C TYR A 352 -27.02 -4.45 -12.83
N GLU A 353 -27.32 -3.27 -13.42
CA GLU A 353 -27.74 -2.09 -12.68
C GLU A 353 -28.75 -1.27 -13.51
N GLY A 354 -29.88 -0.95 -12.92
CA GLY A 354 -30.96 -0.20 -13.59
C GLY A 354 -31.47 -0.94 -14.82
N GLU A 355 -31.23 -0.42 -16.01
CA GLU A 355 -31.58 -1.06 -17.29
C GLU A 355 -30.35 -1.54 -18.06
N LEU A 356 -29.12 -1.38 -17.48
CA LEU A 356 -27.88 -1.71 -18.16
C LEU A 356 -27.49 -3.18 -17.97
N THR A 357 -27.13 -3.82 -19.07
CA THR A 357 -26.68 -5.21 -19.10
C THR A 357 -25.20 -5.33 -18.76
N ASN A 358 -24.76 -6.56 -18.42
CA ASN A 358 -23.35 -6.86 -18.23
C ASN A 358 -22.50 -6.46 -19.45
N ALA A 359 -23.03 -6.71 -20.66
CA ALA A 359 -22.34 -6.40 -21.92
C ALA A 359 -22.18 -4.90 -22.16
N GLU A 360 -23.08 -4.08 -21.67
CA GLU A 360 -22.97 -2.61 -21.76
C GLU A 360 -21.99 -2.03 -20.76
N LEU A 361 -21.89 -2.63 -19.56
CA LEU A 361 -21.10 -2.11 -18.45
C LEU A 361 -19.65 -2.58 -18.44
N PHE A 362 -19.40 -3.87 -18.76
CA PHE A 362 -18.09 -4.48 -18.52
C PHE A 362 -17.38 -4.84 -19.80
N ALA A 363 -16.06 -4.61 -19.82
CA ALA A 363 -15.23 -4.96 -20.97
C ALA A 363 -14.84 -6.45 -20.98
N ARG A 364 -14.67 -7.06 -19.80
CA ARG A 364 -14.14 -8.42 -19.64
C ARG A 364 -14.67 -9.12 -18.40
N ARG A 365 -14.53 -10.45 -18.36
CA ARG A 365 -14.99 -11.32 -17.29
C ARG A 365 -14.42 -10.96 -15.90
N ASN A 366 -13.13 -10.66 -15.81
CA ASN A 366 -12.50 -10.28 -14.54
C ASN A 366 -13.12 -9.04 -13.90
N MET A 367 -13.46 -8.03 -14.72
CA MET A 367 -14.14 -6.84 -14.21
C MET A 367 -15.54 -7.15 -13.70
N GLN A 368 -16.30 -7.98 -14.43
CA GLN A 368 -17.62 -8.44 -14.02
C GLN A 368 -17.57 -9.14 -12.66
N MET A 369 -16.63 -10.10 -12.48
CA MET A 369 -16.47 -10.84 -11.22
C MET A 369 -16.02 -9.92 -10.08
N GLY A 370 -15.08 -9.03 -10.32
CA GLY A 370 -14.66 -8.04 -9.33
C GLY A 370 -15.81 -7.15 -8.86
N MET A 371 -16.70 -6.74 -9.77
CA MET A 371 -17.87 -5.93 -9.40
C MET A 371 -18.95 -6.73 -8.68
N ALA A 372 -19.09 -8.03 -8.96
CA ALA A 372 -19.98 -8.90 -8.17
C ALA A 372 -19.50 -8.99 -6.71
N LEU A 373 -18.19 -9.16 -6.49
CA LEU A 373 -17.59 -9.12 -5.15
C LEU A 373 -17.79 -7.77 -4.46
N LYS A 374 -17.58 -6.66 -5.20
CA LYS A 374 -17.82 -5.32 -4.68
C LYS A 374 -19.26 -5.17 -4.17
N ASN A 375 -20.23 -5.59 -4.96
CA ASN A 375 -21.64 -5.51 -4.56
C ASN A 375 -21.90 -6.29 -3.27
N ARG A 376 -21.35 -7.49 -3.11
CA ARG A 376 -21.47 -8.27 -1.87
C ARG A 376 -20.86 -7.54 -0.67
N ALA A 377 -19.69 -6.98 -0.83
CA ALA A 377 -19.02 -6.21 0.21
C ALA A 377 -19.79 -4.92 0.57
N ASP A 378 -20.31 -4.20 -0.41
CA ASP A 378 -21.15 -3.02 -0.19
C ASP A 378 -22.45 -3.36 0.55
N LEU A 379 -23.07 -4.51 0.23
CA LEU A 379 -24.24 -5.02 0.96
C LEU A 379 -23.89 -5.36 2.42
N THR A 380 -22.69 -5.87 2.68
CA THR A 380 -22.22 -6.11 4.06
C THR A 380 -22.11 -4.81 4.86
N VAL A 381 -21.59 -3.73 4.25
CA VAL A 381 -21.54 -2.41 4.88
C VAL A 381 -22.93 -1.90 5.23
N ARG A 382 -23.91 -2.09 4.34
CA ARG A 382 -25.30 -1.70 4.57
C ARG A 382 -25.95 -2.53 5.67
N LEU A 383 -25.73 -3.87 5.67
CA LEU A 383 -26.17 -4.76 6.73
C LEU A 383 -25.58 -4.33 8.09
N LEU A 384 -24.29 -4.01 8.14
CA LEU A 384 -23.61 -3.54 9.34
C LEU A 384 -24.19 -2.24 9.90
N ARG A 385 -24.77 -1.38 9.05
CA ARG A 385 -25.48 -0.15 9.40
C ARG A 385 -26.93 -0.40 9.85
N GLY A 386 -27.39 -1.65 9.84
CA GLY A 386 -28.73 -2.03 10.28
C GLY A 386 -29.81 -1.94 9.19
N GLU A 387 -29.41 -1.86 7.93
CA GLU A 387 -30.36 -1.98 6.82
C GLU A 387 -30.87 -3.43 6.69
N ASP A 388 -32.11 -3.59 6.21
CA ASP A 388 -32.70 -4.90 5.96
C ASP A 388 -32.08 -5.52 4.69
N ILE A 389 -30.98 -6.21 4.85
CA ILE A 389 -30.22 -6.86 3.79
C ILE A 389 -30.14 -8.36 4.10
N ASP A 390 -30.41 -9.18 3.09
CA ASP A 390 -30.21 -10.63 3.17
C ASP A 390 -28.72 -10.98 3.37
N PRO A 391 -28.32 -11.57 4.50
CA PRO A 391 -26.91 -11.90 4.78
C PRO A 391 -26.29 -12.87 3.77
N TRP A 392 -27.09 -13.70 3.07
CA TRP A 392 -26.58 -14.60 2.02
C TRP A 392 -26.03 -13.87 0.81
N ARG A 393 -26.40 -12.61 0.62
CA ARG A 393 -25.90 -11.75 -0.46
C ARG A 393 -24.67 -10.92 -0.07
N CYS A 394 -24.22 -11.05 1.17
CA CYS A 394 -23.08 -10.31 1.72
C CYS A 394 -21.74 -11.03 1.49
N LEU A 395 -20.66 -10.45 1.95
CA LEU A 395 -19.32 -11.03 2.03
C LEU A 395 -18.85 -10.95 3.48
N PHE A 396 -18.48 -12.08 4.08
CA PHE A 396 -17.96 -12.13 5.44
C PHE A 396 -16.53 -12.67 5.46
N ILE A 397 -15.67 -11.99 6.21
CA ILE A 397 -14.25 -12.32 6.33
C ILE A 397 -13.97 -12.66 7.80
N PRO A 398 -13.68 -13.92 8.13
CA PRO A 398 -13.26 -14.31 9.48
C PRO A 398 -12.03 -13.52 9.97
N THR A 399 -11.99 -13.27 11.26
CA THR A 399 -10.92 -12.46 11.89
C THR A 399 -9.54 -13.02 11.61
N GLU A 400 -9.37 -14.34 11.56
CA GLU A 400 -8.10 -15.03 11.28
C GLU A 400 -7.59 -14.71 9.86
N ILE A 401 -8.49 -14.68 8.87
CA ILE A 401 -8.16 -14.30 7.49
C ILE A 401 -7.90 -12.80 7.40
N GLY A 402 -8.72 -11.99 8.10
CA GLY A 402 -8.58 -10.54 8.17
C GLY A 402 -7.34 -10.07 8.93
N ALA A 403 -6.71 -10.92 9.73
CA ALA A 403 -5.44 -10.63 10.41
C ALA A 403 -4.23 -10.75 9.47
N ASP A 404 -4.37 -11.44 8.33
CA ASP A 404 -3.32 -11.52 7.32
C ASP A 404 -3.30 -10.23 6.47
N SER A 405 -2.35 -9.36 6.77
CA SER A 405 -2.17 -8.09 6.06
C SER A 405 -1.89 -8.26 4.56
N LEU A 406 -1.25 -9.36 4.16
CA LEU A 406 -0.98 -9.65 2.74
C LEU A 406 -2.28 -9.93 1.98
N THR A 407 -3.20 -10.71 2.56
CA THR A 407 -4.52 -10.96 1.98
C THR A 407 -5.30 -9.67 1.75
N LEU A 408 -5.43 -8.83 2.78
CA LEU A 408 -6.14 -7.56 2.64
C LEU A 408 -5.46 -6.61 1.66
N SER A 409 -4.12 -6.59 1.63
CA SER A 409 -3.35 -5.79 0.67
C SER A 409 -3.64 -6.23 -0.76
N GLN A 410 -3.53 -7.52 -1.08
CA GLN A 410 -3.81 -8.01 -2.43
C GLN A 410 -5.28 -7.81 -2.84
N TRP A 411 -6.23 -7.96 -1.92
CA TRP A 411 -7.65 -7.75 -2.21
C TRP A 411 -8.01 -6.28 -2.44
N SER A 412 -7.25 -5.34 -1.89
CA SER A 412 -7.47 -3.90 -2.08
C SER A 412 -6.66 -3.27 -3.21
N GLN A 413 -5.80 -4.03 -3.90
CA GLN A 413 -5.00 -3.53 -5.03
C GLN A 413 -5.78 -3.31 -6.34
N PRO A 414 -6.71 -4.20 -6.77
CA PRO A 414 -7.34 -4.06 -8.08
C PRO A 414 -8.19 -2.81 -8.18
N VAL A 415 -7.94 -2.02 -9.23
CA VAL A 415 -8.68 -0.79 -9.51
C VAL A 415 -9.47 -0.92 -10.81
N ARG A 416 -10.65 -0.31 -10.83
CA ARG A 416 -11.49 -0.18 -12.02
C ARG A 416 -11.17 1.11 -12.76
N ARG A 417 -11.24 1.09 -14.07
CA ARG A 417 -11.13 2.25 -14.92
C ARG A 417 -12.29 2.28 -15.91
N PHE A 418 -12.91 3.43 -16.05
CA PHE A 418 -13.88 3.64 -17.13
C PHE A 418 -13.13 3.97 -18.42
N ASN A 419 -13.30 3.15 -19.44
CA ASN A 419 -12.73 3.38 -20.76
C ASN A 419 -13.68 4.26 -21.57
N THR A 420 -13.33 5.52 -21.74
CA THR A 420 -14.16 6.49 -22.45
C THR A 420 -14.33 6.19 -23.94
N THR A 421 -13.45 5.39 -24.53
CA THR A 421 -13.53 4.97 -25.94
C THR A 421 -14.56 3.86 -26.14
N THR A 422 -14.63 2.90 -25.21
CA THR A 422 -15.56 1.76 -25.30
C THR A 422 -16.84 1.98 -24.51
N GLY A 423 -16.87 2.97 -23.61
CA GLY A 423 -17.98 3.22 -22.69
C GLY A 423 -18.11 2.16 -21.59
N LYS A 424 -17.07 1.36 -21.31
CA LYS A 424 -17.13 0.22 -20.39
C LYS A 424 -16.12 0.32 -19.27
N TRP A 425 -16.46 -0.32 -18.15
CA TRP A 425 -15.54 -0.55 -17.06
C TRP A 425 -14.58 -1.69 -17.38
N GLU A 426 -13.31 -1.47 -17.09
CA GLU A 426 -12.25 -2.46 -17.20
C GLU A 426 -11.37 -2.45 -15.94
N MET A 427 -10.82 -3.60 -15.60
CA MET A 427 -9.80 -3.67 -14.56
C MET A 427 -8.50 -3.11 -15.12
N LYS A 428 -7.86 -2.19 -14.37
CA LYS A 428 -6.56 -1.65 -14.76
C LYS A 428 -5.60 -2.83 -14.91
N LYS A 429 -4.97 -2.93 -16.07
CA LYS A 429 -3.93 -3.94 -16.28
C LYS A 429 -2.85 -3.77 -15.22
N LYS A 430 -2.39 -4.90 -14.68
CA LYS A 430 -1.20 -4.97 -13.82
C LYS A 430 -0.14 -4.10 -14.46
N GLY A 431 0.33 -3.10 -13.74
CA GLY A 431 1.09 -2.00 -14.32
C GLY A 431 2.43 -2.49 -14.87
N VAL A 432 2.98 -1.71 -15.78
CA VAL A 432 4.36 -1.83 -16.25
C VAL A 432 5.35 -1.45 -15.12
N ASP A 433 4.85 -1.02 -13.97
CA ASP A 433 5.62 -0.66 -12.79
C ASP A 433 6.10 -1.94 -12.09
N VAL A 434 7.40 -2.09 -12.05
CA VAL A 434 8.20 -3.32 -11.84
C VAL A 434 8.07 -3.93 -10.45
N ASP A 435 7.28 -3.35 -9.52
CA ASP A 435 7.18 -3.79 -8.12
C ASP A 435 5.76 -4.14 -7.62
N GLU A 436 4.73 -4.08 -8.45
CA GLU A 436 3.41 -4.55 -8.04
C GLU A 436 3.34 -6.08 -8.19
N ARG A 437 3.37 -6.79 -7.07
CA ARG A 437 3.03 -8.23 -7.03
C ARG A 437 1.65 -8.44 -7.63
N SER A 438 1.51 -9.51 -8.40
CA SER A 438 0.21 -9.97 -8.89
C SER A 438 -0.76 -10.14 -7.71
N PRO A 439 -2.01 -9.65 -7.77
CA PRO A 439 -2.99 -9.85 -6.73
C PRO A 439 -3.62 -11.25 -6.81
N ASP A 440 -2.78 -12.30 -6.79
CA ASP A 440 -3.18 -13.69 -7.02
C ASP A 440 -4.29 -14.14 -6.06
N ARG A 441 -4.27 -13.67 -4.80
CA ARG A 441 -5.36 -13.94 -3.83
C ARG A 441 -6.67 -13.24 -4.19
N PHE A 442 -6.64 -12.09 -4.88
CA PHE A 442 -7.85 -11.46 -5.39
C PHE A 442 -8.42 -12.24 -6.57
N ASP A 443 -7.55 -12.73 -7.47
CA ASP A 443 -7.98 -13.55 -8.60
C ASP A 443 -8.59 -14.87 -8.08
N GLY A 444 -7.99 -15.50 -7.07
CA GLY A 444 -8.57 -16.64 -6.36
C GLY A 444 -9.92 -16.33 -5.71
N LEU A 445 -10.08 -15.14 -5.11
CA LEU A 445 -11.34 -14.70 -4.52
C LEU A 445 -12.43 -14.52 -5.60
N CYS A 446 -12.09 -13.90 -6.73
CA CYS A 446 -13.00 -13.76 -7.86
C CYS A 446 -13.49 -15.13 -8.36
N LEU A 447 -12.59 -16.10 -8.46
CA LEU A 447 -12.90 -17.47 -8.88
C LEU A 447 -13.80 -18.18 -7.88
N ALA A 448 -13.59 -18.03 -6.58
CA ALA A 448 -14.45 -18.65 -5.56
C ALA A 448 -15.94 -18.19 -5.63
N PHE A 449 -16.18 -17.00 -6.19
CA PHE A 449 -17.52 -16.44 -6.42
C PHE A 449 -17.92 -16.40 -7.91
N ALA A 450 -17.21 -17.08 -8.80
CA ALA A 450 -17.47 -17.06 -10.24
C ALA A 450 -18.88 -17.56 -10.61
N HIS A 451 -19.45 -18.47 -9.81
CA HIS A 451 -20.82 -18.99 -10.00
C HIS A 451 -21.89 -17.89 -10.04
N GLU A 452 -21.66 -16.75 -9.43
CA GLU A 452 -22.61 -15.63 -9.44
C GLU A 452 -22.70 -14.90 -10.78
N THR A 453 -21.69 -15.11 -11.62
CA THR A 453 -21.59 -14.43 -12.92
C THR A 453 -21.75 -15.39 -14.11
N ASP A 454 -22.13 -16.64 -13.89
CA ASP A 454 -22.22 -17.66 -14.96
C ASP A 454 -23.48 -17.59 -15.80
N GLY A 455 -24.38 -16.61 -15.57
CA GLY A 455 -25.67 -16.50 -16.27
C GLY A 455 -26.66 -17.62 -15.95
N GLN A 456 -26.24 -18.56 -15.14
CA GLN A 456 -27.11 -19.56 -14.52
C GLN A 456 -27.48 -19.03 -13.15
N GLY A 457 -28.39 -18.07 -13.10
CA GLY A 457 -28.97 -17.60 -11.85
C GLY A 457 -29.51 -18.82 -11.07
N LEU A 458 -28.65 -19.40 -10.26
CA LEU A 458 -29.11 -20.23 -9.16
C LEU A 458 -29.75 -19.28 -8.16
N SER A 459 -31.01 -18.93 -8.45
CA SER A 459 -31.94 -18.52 -7.41
C SER A 459 -32.07 -19.72 -6.47
N ILE A 460 -31.13 -19.86 -5.55
CA ILE A 460 -31.29 -20.79 -4.43
C ILE A 460 -31.93 -19.96 -3.33
N TRP A 461 -33.19 -20.26 -3.14
CA TRP A 461 -34.06 -19.85 -2.05
C TRP A 461 -33.53 -20.36 -0.71
#